data_2bbe8d82be300ad7273810f5a9c2cede
#
_entry.id   2bbe8d82be300ad7273810f5a9c2cede
#
_cell.length_a   1.000
_cell.length_b   1.000
_cell.length_c   1.000
_cell.angle_alpha   90.00
_cell.angle_beta   90.00
_cell.angle_gamma   90.00
#
_symmetry.space_group_name_H-M   'P 1'
#
loop_
_entity.id
_entity.type
_entity.pdbx_description
1 polymer ?
#
loop_
_entity_poly.entity_id
_entity_poly.type
_entity_poly.pdbx_seq_one_letter_code
_entity_poly.pdbx_strand_id
1 'polypeptide(L)'
;MQTSKIIYQENIKSKLMGNINYGGGMSSIFSSESVSEGHPDKLCDVISDSILDACLSLDPNARVAVETMVKGTEKKSFIFISGEITTSSEIEVDYEKIARIAAINVGYNDHDVGMDASSSELCEVTVKITKQSPDISQGVDLGKGLHEGHGAGDQGLMFGFACDETDSYLSLQEVLMPLPIALSQRLTLAMTEGIKSGLIQWGRPDSKSQVTIEYGSDGKPKRADTIVVAIQHLDMLDSFENEHEEHNFIESEITKKIVHNVIPHELIDENTRILVNGTGRFVKGGPYADAGLTG
;
A
#
# COMPACT_ATOMS: atom_id res chain seq x y z
N MET A 1 -23.50 8.14 -33.93
CA MET A 1 -23.28 8.12 -32.49
C MET A 1 -21.79 8.13 -32.05
N GLN A 2 -20.82 8.25 -32.94
CA GLN A 2 -19.38 8.30 -32.61
C GLN A 2 -18.79 9.72 -32.52
N THR A 3 -19.47 10.72 -33.08
CA THR A 3 -18.98 12.11 -33.13
C THR A 3 -19.21 12.90 -31.84
N SER A 4 -20.15 12.52 -30.99
CA SER A 4 -20.46 13.24 -29.75
C SER A 4 -19.50 12.94 -28.59
N LYS A 5 -18.81 11.82 -28.60
CA LYS A 5 -17.84 11.46 -27.54
C LYS A 5 -16.50 12.21 -27.64
N ILE A 6 -16.06 12.52 -28.85
CA ILE A 6 -14.77 13.22 -29.10
C ILE A 6 -14.86 14.69 -28.73
N ILE A 7 -16.01 15.32 -29.02
CA ILE A 7 -16.25 16.76 -28.71
C ILE A 7 -16.37 16.97 -27.19
N TYR A 8 -16.83 15.97 -26.44
CA TYR A 8 -16.93 16.06 -24.97
C TYR A 8 -15.54 15.98 -24.31
N GLN A 9 -14.61 15.17 -24.84
CA GLN A 9 -13.24 15.06 -24.32
C GLN A 9 -12.39 16.31 -24.60
N GLU A 10 -12.52 16.96 -25.77
CA GLU A 10 -11.78 18.21 -26.08
C GLU A 10 -12.29 19.41 -25.29
N ASN A 11 -13.59 19.49 -25.03
CA ASN A 11 -14.16 20.57 -24.23
C ASN A 11 -13.88 20.44 -22.72
N ILE A 12 -13.67 19.23 -22.22
CA ILE A 12 -13.25 19.01 -20.83
C ILE A 12 -11.77 19.35 -20.66
N LYS A 13 -10.90 18.95 -21.61
CA LYS A 13 -9.48 19.36 -21.58
C LYS A 13 -9.30 20.88 -21.54
N SER A 14 -10.07 21.62 -22.30
CA SER A 14 -9.97 23.09 -22.34
C SER A 14 -10.61 23.82 -21.15
N LYS A 15 -11.57 23.20 -20.46
CA LYS A 15 -12.24 23.76 -19.27
C LYS A 15 -11.60 23.37 -17.94
N LEU A 16 -10.97 22.20 -17.86
CA LEU A 16 -10.22 21.76 -16.66
C LEU A 16 -8.78 22.28 -16.65
N MET A 17 -8.20 22.59 -17.82
CA MET A 17 -6.99 23.40 -17.94
C MET A 17 -7.31 24.88 -17.99
N GLY A 18 -8.23 25.35 -17.15
CA GLY A 18 -8.27 26.76 -16.81
C GLY A 18 -6.88 27.14 -16.32
N ASN A 19 -6.24 28.13 -17.01
CA ASN A 19 -4.91 28.65 -16.69
C ASN A 19 -4.74 28.80 -15.18
N ILE A 20 -4.28 27.77 -14.51
CA ILE A 20 -3.63 27.90 -13.23
C ILE A 20 -2.28 28.52 -13.60
N ASN A 21 -2.28 29.84 -13.64
CA ASN A 21 -1.08 30.62 -13.78
C ASN A 21 -0.30 30.42 -12.49
N TYR A 22 0.53 29.39 -12.42
CA TYR A 22 1.58 29.30 -11.43
C TYR A 22 2.50 30.49 -11.71
N GLY A 23 2.29 31.55 -10.93
CA GLY A 23 3.03 32.81 -11.08
C GLY A 23 4.51 32.54 -11.19
N GLY A 24 5.09 33.01 -12.27
CA GLY A 24 6.49 33.19 -12.62
C GLY A 24 7.55 32.35 -11.95
N GLY A 25 8.05 31.35 -12.64
CA GLY A 25 9.50 31.06 -12.62
C GLY A 25 10.08 30.29 -11.44
N MET A 26 9.33 29.77 -10.49
CA MET A 26 9.90 28.93 -9.43
C MET A 26 9.65 27.44 -9.69
N SER A 27 10.70 26.62 -9.56
CA SER A 27 10.56 25.17 -9.47
C SER A 27 9.75 24.80 -8.22
N SER A 28 8.90 23.79 -8.32
CA SER A 28 8.16 23.25 -7.19
C SER A 28 8.61 21.82 -6.92
N ILE A 29 8.43 21.37 -5.69
CA ILE A 29 8.67 19.96 -5.32
C ILE A 29 7.37 19.34 -4.83
N PHE A 30 7.18 18.05 -5.14
CA PHE A 30 6.05 17.27 -4.66
C PHE A 30 6.51 15.88 -4.23
N SER A 31 6.02 15.43 -3.09
CA SER A 31 6.39 14.14 -2.51
C SER A 31 5.18 13.22 -2.40
N SER A 32 5.40 11.93 -2.66
CA SER A 32 4.44 10.88 -2.35
C SER A 32 5.15 9.72 -1.68
N GLU A 33 4.43 8.96 -0.88
CA GLU A 33 4.94 7.80 -0.18
C GLU A 33 4.08 6.56 -0.43
N SER A 34 4.66 5.39 -0.20
CA SER A 34 3.99 4.11 -0.28
C SER A 34 4.53 3.17 0.79
N VAL A 35 3.71 2.20 1.17
CA VAL A 35 4.07 1.13 2.10
C VAL A 35 3.97 -0.23 1.40
N SER A 36 4.82 -1.19 1.80
CA SER A 36 4.78 -2.55 1.29
C SER A 36 3.62 -3.35 1.88
N GLU A 37 3.35 -4.53 1.34
CA GLU A 37 2.34 -5.45 1.88
C GLU A 37 2.62 -5.87 3.33
N GLY A 38 3.89 -5.79 3.78
CA GLY A 38 4.30 -6.09 5.14
C GLY A 38 4.19 -4.92 6.12
N HIS A 39 3.86 -3.72 5.68
CA HIS A 39 3.53 -2.65 6.61
C HIS A 39 2.25 -3.00 7.39
N PRO A 40 2.18 -2.73 8.70
CA PRO A 40 1.03 -3.16 9.53
C PRO A 40 -0.34 -2.75 8.99
N ASP A 41 -0.50 -1.52 8.48
CA ASP A 41 -1.77 -1.06 7.89
C ASP A 41 -2.09 -1.86 6.62
N LYS A 42 -1.10 -2.06 5.73
CA LYS A 42 -1.31 -2.83 4.50
C LYS A 42 -1.58 -4.31 4.78
N LEU A 43 -0.95 -4.87 5.82
CA LEU A 43 -1.28 -6.22 6.28
C LEU A 43 -2.76 -6.33 6.70
N CYS A 44 -3.31 -5.31 7.37
CA CYS A 44 -4.73 -5.27 7.72
C CYS A 44 -5.62 -5.26 6.48
N ASP A 45 -5.28 -4.44 5.47
CA ASP A 45 -5.98 -4.43 4.17
C ASP A 45 -5.93 -5.82 3.51
N VAL A 46 -4.75 -6.45 3.45
CA VAL A 46 -4.57 -7.79 2.85
C VAL A 46 -5.43 -8.85 3.57
N ILE A 47 -5.54 -8.78 4.90
CA ILE A 47 -6.40 -9.70 5.66
C ILE A 47 -7.88 -9.45 5.35
N SER A 48 -8.33 -8.19 5.38
CA SER A 48 -9.72 -7.82 5.09
C SER A 48 -10.12 -8.18 3.66
N ASP A 49 -9.26 -7.90 2.68
CA ASP A 49 -9.46 -8.26 1.28
C ASP A 49 -9.51 -9.79 1.08
N SER A 50 -8.65 -10.54 1.78
CA SER A 50 -8.67 -12.02 1.71
C SER A 50 -9.98 -12.62 2.23
N ILE A 51 -10.58 -11.99 3.25
CA ILE A 51 -11.89 -12.38 3.76
C ILE A 51 -12.99 -12.01 2.76
N LEU A 52 -12.93 -10.82 2.17
CA LEU A 52 -13.84 -10.39 1.10
C LEU A 52 -13.82 -11.36 -0.07
N ASP A 53 -12.63 -11.70 -0.57
CA ASP A 53 -12.43 -12.63 -1.70
C ASP A 53 -13.01 -14.02 -1.40
N ALA A 54 -12.77 -14.53 -0.19
CA ALA A 54 -13.33 -15.81 0.25
C ALA A 54 -14.86 -15.79 0.28
N CYS A 55 -15.48 -14.72 0.79
CA CYS A 55 -16.92 -14.57 0.80
C CYS A 55 -17.49 -14.45 -0.62
N LEU A 56 -16.91 -13.63 -1.48
CA LEU A 56 -17.35 -13.42 -2.86
C LEU A 56 -17.19 -14.68 -3.72
N SER A 57 -16.19 -15.50 -3.44
CA SER A 57 -16.01 -16.79 -4.14
C SER A 57 -17.13 -17.79 -3.88
N LEU A 58 -17.77 -17.72 -2.70
CA LEU A 58 -18.87 -18.58 -2.28
C LEU A 58 -20.26 -17.95 -2.58
N ASP A 59 -20.36 -16.65 -2.48
CA ASP A 59 -21.55 -15.88 -2.76
C ASP A 59 -21.19 -14.55 -3.45
N PRO A 60 -21.32 -14.46 -4.81
CA PRO A 60 -21.01 -13.24 -5.55
C PRO A 60 -21.83 -12.01 -5.16
N ASN A 61 -22.93 -12.21 -4.40
CA ASN A 61 -23.77 -11.12 -3.89
C ASN A 61 -23.51 -10.83 -2.40
N ALA A 62 -22.49 -11.43 -1.81
CA ALA A 62 -22.12 -11.15 -0.42
C ALA A 62 -21.84 -9.65 -0.22
N ARG A 63 -22.32 -9.12 0.89
CA ARG A 63 -21.96 -7.79 1.38
C ARG A 63 -21.03 -7.96 2.56
N VAL A 64 -19.80 -7.46 2.42
CA VAL A 64 -18.70 -7.67 3.35
C VAL A 64 -18.14 -6.31 3.75
N ALA A 65 -18.22 -6.00 5.03
CA ALA A 65 -17.64 -4.81 5.64
C ALA A 65 -16.80 -5.29 6.84
N VAL A 66 -15.55 -5.66 6.57
CA VAL A 66 -14.65 -6.25 7.57
C VAL A 66 -13.45 -5.34 7.77
N GLU A 67 -13.24 -4.97 9.02
CA GLU A 67 -12.12 -4.21 9.49
C GLU A 67 -11.15 -5.13 10.25
N THR A 68 -9.86 -4.87 10.08
CA THR A 68 -8.78 -5.59 10.74
C THR A 68 -7.87 -4.63 11.49
N MET A 69 -7.43 -5.06 12.66
CA MET A 69 -6.37 -4.40 13.43
C MET A 69 -5.30 -5.43 13.80
N VAL A 70 -4.03 -5.05 13.70
CA VAL A 70 -2.89 -5.88 14.14
C VAL A 70 -2.02 -5.15 15.14
N LYS A 71 -1.46 -5.88 16.11
CA LYS A 71 -0.44 -5.38 17.04
C LYS A 71 0.42 -6.52 17.56
N GLY A 72 1.73 -6.31 17.58
CA GLY A 72 2.69 -7.17 18.22
C GLY A 72 3.16 -6.61 19.55
N THR A 73 3.59 -7.49 20.43
CA THR A 73 4.26 -7.20 21.72
C THR A 73 5.45 -8.14 21.87
N GLU A 74 6.25 -7.96 22.93
CA GLU A 74 7.38 -8.87 23.24
C GLU A 74 6.97 -10.32 23.46
N LYS A 75 5.71 -10.59 23.82
CA LYS A 75 5.23 -11.94 24.15
C LYS A 75 4.36 -12.55 23.08
N LYS A 76 3.50 -11.74 22.45
CA LYS A 76 2.47 -12.18 21.51
C LYS A 76 2.16 -11.09 20.51
N SER A 77 1.59 -11.53 19.39
CA SER A 77 0.92 -10.68 18.42
C SER A 77 -0.59 -10.89 18.47
N PHE A 78 -1.34 -9.92 17.95
CA PHE A 78 -2.78 -9.92 17.93
C PHE A 78 -3.29 -9.53 16.57
N ILE A 79 -4.28 -10.27 16.06
CA ILE A 79 -5.11 -9.92 14.91
C ILE A 79 -6.54 -9.82 15.41
N PHE A 80 -7.14 -8.66 15.30
CA PHE A 80 -8.54 -8.42 15.65
C PHE A 80 -9.31 -8.14 14.36
N ILE A 81 -10.36 -8.95 14.11
CA ILE A 81 -11.21 -8.89 12.92
C ILE A 81 -12.63 -8.60 13.39
N SER A 82 -13.23 -7.54 12.89
CA SER A 82 -14.60 -7.16 13.23
C SER A 82 -15.34 -6.63 12.01
N GLY A 83 -16.67 -6.62 12.09
CA GLY A 83 -17.51 -6.05 11.05
C GLY A 83 -18.75 -6.85 10.77
N GLU A 84 -19.33 -6.63 9.60
CA GLU A 84 -20.60 -7.21 9.18
C GLU A 84 -20.45 -7.96 7.86
N ILE A 85 -21.02 -9.18 7.82
CA ILE A 85 -21.13 -9.97 6.60
C ILE A 85 -22.58 -10.42 6.42
N THR A 86 -23.12 -10.18 5.25
CA THR A 86 -24.46 -10.64 4.85
C THR A 86 -24.36 -11.39 3.53
N THR A 87 -24.86 -12.61 3.50
CA THR A 87 -24.85 -13.52 2.35
C THR A 87 -26.27 -13.95 1.98
N SER A 88 -26.48 -14.32 0.72
CA SER A 88 -27.77 -14.80 0.21
C SER A 88 -28.14 -16.18 0.72
N SER A 89 -27.15 -16.99 1.11
CA SER A 89 -27.29 -18.30 1.73
C SER A 89 -26.28 -18.45 2.88
N GLU A 90 -26.47 -19.47 3.72
CA GLU A 90 -25.45 -19.79 4.72
C GLU A 90 -24.16 -20.26 4.01
N ILE A 91 -23.03 -19.57 4.32
CA ILE A 91 -21.69 -19.95 3.89
C ILE A 91 -20.83 -20.22 5.12
N GLU A 92 -19.93 -21.18 5.00
CA GLU A 92 -18.97 -21.49 6.06
C GLU A 92 -17.59 -20.92 5.67
N VAL A 93 -17.10 -19.92 6.40
CA VAL A 93 -15.81 -19.25 6.18
C VAL A 93 -15.02 -19.26 7.47
N ASP A 94 -13.82 -19.83 7.44
CA ASP A 94 -12.88 -19.82 8.54
C ASP A 94 -12.03 -18.54 8.50
N TYR A 95 -12.54 -17.48 9.09
CA TYR A 95 -11.91 -16.15 9.09
C TYR A 95 -10.54 -16.15 9.77
N GLU A 96 -10.39 -16.91 10.86
CA GLU A 96 -9.09 -17.03 11.56
C GLU A 96 -8.03 -17.65 10.64
N LYS A 97 -8.37 -18.77 10.00
CA LYS A 97 -7.47 -19.44 9.08
C LYS A 97 -7.06 -18.57 7.91
N ILE A 98 -8.02 -17.82 7.34
CA ILE A 98 -7.74 -16.87 6.23
C ILE A 98 -6.77 -15.80 6.68
N ALA A 99 -7.01 -15.16 7.83
CA ALA A 99 -6.14 -14.13 8.37
C ALA A 99 -4.71 -14.64 8.63
N ARG A 100 -4.57 -15.84 9.20
CA ARG A 100 -3.26 -16.45 9.41
C ARG A 100 -2.53 -16.73 8.11
N ILE A 101 -3.22 -17.30 7.11
CA ILE A 101 -2.62 -17.57 5.79
C ILE A 101 -2.21 -16.26 5.11
N ALA A 102 -3.03 -15.22 5.15
CA ALA A 102 -2.70 -13.91 4.59
C ALA A 102 -1.42 -13.35 5.23
N ALA A 103 -1.33 -13.34 6.56
CA ALA A 103 -0.16 -12.84 7.28
C ALA A 103 1.10 -13.69 7.00
N ILE A 104 1.00 -15.02 6.94
CA ILE A 104 2.10 -15.92 6.61
C ILE A 104 2.61 -15.65 5.18
N ASN A 105 1.72 -15.47 4.20
CA ASN A 105 2.08 -15.20 2.80
C ASN A 105 2.81 -13.85 2.63
N VAL A 106 2.53 -12.89 3.48
CA VAL A 106 3.26 -11.62 3.57
C VAL A 106 4.67 -11.83 4.14
N GLY A 107 4.87 -12.83 4.99
CA GLY A 107 6.16 -13.17 5.61
C GLY A 107 6.15 -13.11 7.15
N TYR A 108 4.99 -13.00 7.77
CA TYR A 108 4.83 -12.99 9.24
C TYR A 108 4.65 -14.41 9.79
N ASN A 109 5.73 -15.16 9.79
CA ASN A 109 5.81 -16.56 10.23
C ASN A 109 6.91 -16.82 11.26
N ASP A 110 7.43 -15.77 11.87
CA ASP A 110 8.46 -15.80 12.90
C ASP A 110 8.25 -14.61 13.84
N HIS A 111 8.32 -14.85 15.15
CA HIS A 111 8.13 -13.81 16.16
C HIS A 111 9.15 -12.67 16.03
N ASP A 112 10.39 -12.97 15.65
CA ASP A 112 11.45 -11.98 15.50
C ASP A 112 11.24 -11.02 14.32
N VAL A 113 10.35 -11.38 13.37
CA VAL A 113 9.94 -10.49 12.27
C VAL A 113 8.92 -9.45 12.72
N GLY A 114 8.26 -9.68 13.87
CA GLY A 114 7.24 -8.79 14.43
C GLY A 114 5.87 -9.43 14.65
N MET A 115 5.64 -10.62 14.07
CA MET A 115 4.46 -11.46 14.27
C MET A 115 4.74 -12.89 13.80
N ASP A 116 4.28 -13.87 14.54
CA ASP A 116 4.23 -15.27 14.09
C ASP A 116 2.77 -15.73 13.97
N ALA A 117 2.18 -15.52 12.80
CA ALA A 117 0.81 -15.93 12.50
C ALA A 117 0.65 -17.46 12.34
N SER A 118 1.75 -18.24 12.27
CA SER A 118 1.72 -19.68 12.19
C SER A 118 1.48 -20.35 13.55
N SER A 119 1.78 -19.64 14.64
CA SER A 119 1.66 -20.12 16.01
C SER A 119 0.41 -19.54 16.70
N SER A 120 -0.50 -20.40 17.16
CA SER A 120 -1.64 -19.99 17.97
C SER A 120 -1.25 -19.55 19.40
N GLU A 121 -0.06 -19.92 19.88
CA GLU A 121 0.47 -19.49 21.17
C GLU A 121 1.06 -18.06 21.07
N LEU A 122 1.71 -17.73 19.96
CA LEU A 122 2.40 -16.46 19.73
C LEU A 122 1.57 -15.42 18.98
N CYS A 123 0.47 -15.84 18.33
CA CYS A 123 -0.45 -14.92 17.66
C CYS A 123 -1.90 -15.27 18.00
N GLU A 124 -2.56 -14.36 18.70
CA GLU A 124 -3.98 -14.47 19.04
C GLU A 124 -4.84 -13.84 17.96
N VAL A 125 -5.83 -14.56 17.44
CA VAL A 125 -6.80 -14.05 16.49
C VAL A 125 -8.16 -13.97 17.14
N THR A 126 -8.75 -12.77 17.16
CA THR A 126 -10.09 -12.53 17.68
C THR A 126 -11.03 -12.12 16.56
N VAL A 127 -12.10 -12.87 16.36
CA VAL A 127 -13.09 -12.62 15.31
C VAL A 127 -14.42 -12.17 15.96
N LYS A 128 -14.95 -11.03 15.50
CA LYS A 128 -16.23 -10.43 15.90
C LYS A 128 -17.03 -10.00 14.69
N ILE A 129 -17.53 -10.97 13.92
CA ILE A 129 -18.35 -10.75 12.73
C ILE A 129 -19.82 -10.93 13.09
N THR A 130 -20.66 -10.01 12.62
CA THR A 130 -22.12 -10.04 12.78
C THR A 130 -22.81 -9.92 11.42
N LYS A 131 -24.11 -10.09 11.38
CA LYS A 131 -24.93 -9.72 10.20
C LYS A 131 -25.18 -8.22 10.23
N GLN A 132 -25.28 -7.63 9.04
CA GLN A 132 -25.61 -6.21 8.88
C GLN A 132 -26.94 -5.88 9.58
N SER A 133 -26.99 -4.74 10.25
CA SER A 133 -28.19 -4.21 10.89
C SER A 133 -29.37 -4.15 9.90
N PRO A 134 -30.59 -4.56 10.31
CA PRO A 134 -31.77 -4.41 9.47
C PRO A 134 -32.04 -2.97 9.05
N ASP A 135 -31.71 -1.99 9.86
CA ASP A 135 -31.88 -0.56 9.56
C ASP A 135 -30.96 -0.08 8.43
N ILE A 136 -29.77 -0.64 8.33
CA ILE A 136 -28.84 -0.36 7.23
C ILE A 136 -29.24 -1.15 6.00
N SER A 137 -29.59 -2.43 6.13
CA SER A 137 -29.90 -3.31 5.01
C SER A 137 -31.13 -2.86 4.23
N GLN A 138 -32.12 -2.23 4.89
CA GLN A 138 -33.31 -1.71 4.19
C GLN A 138 -32.96 -0.62 3.14
N GLY A 139 -31.88 0.15 3.37
CA GLY A 139 -31.43 1.17 2.41
C GLY A 139 -30.64 0.60 1.24
N VAL A 140 -30.12 -0.63 1.34
CA VAL A 140 -29.32 -1.31 0.34
C VAL A 140 -30.13 -2.31 -0.47
N ASP A 141 -31.06 -3.03 0.17
CA ASP A 141 -31.87 -4.06 -0.49
C ASP A 141 -32.88 -3.42 -1.44
N LEU A 142 -32.95 -3.94 -2.68
CA LEU A 142 -33.91 -3.47 -3.68
C LEU A 142 -35.35 -3.58 -3.18
N GLY A 143 -36.07 -2.46 -3.24
CA GLY A 143 -37.50 -2.39 -2.89
C GLY A 143 -37.83 -2.45 -1.41
N LYS A 144 -36.83 -2.36 -0.51
CA LYS A 144 -37.05 -2.33 0.96
C LYS A 144 -36.89 -0.94 1.58
N GLY A 145 -36.22 -0.02 0.90
CA GLY A 145 -36.02 1.37 1.36
C GLY A 145 -37.11 2.33 0.87
N LEU A 146 -36.91 3.63 1.17
CA LEU A 146 -37.79 4.71 0.68
C LEU A 146 -37.65 4.98 -0.82
N HIS A 147 -36.62 4.41 -1.48
CA HIS A 147 -36.31 4.56 -2.89
C HIS A 147 -36.31 3.21 -3.57
N GLU A 148 -36.77 3.15 -4.83
CA GLU A 148 -36.81 1.92 -5.63
C GLU A 148 -35.42 1.43 -6.07
N GLY A 149 -34.43 2.33 -6.11
CA GLY A 149 -33.07 2.04 -6.55
C GLY A 149 -32.22 1.38 -5.47
N HIS A 150 -31.15 0.72 -5.91
CA HIS A 150 -30.12 0.16 -5.02
C HIS A 150 -29.35 1.29 -4.33
N GLY A 151 -29.31 1.29 -3.01
CA GLY A 151 -28.57 2.26 -2.21
C GLY A 151 -27.13 1.84 -1.96
N ALA A 152 -26.28 2.81 -1.59
CA ALA A 152 -24.86 2.58 -1.33
C ALA A 152 -24.55 2.09 0.10
N GLY A 153 -25.55 2.13 0.99
CA GLY A 153 -25.37 1.76 2.42
C GLY A 153 -24.85 2.88 3.30
N ASP A 154 -24.08 3.82 2.77
CA ASP A 154 -23.59 5.01 3.48
C ASP A 154 -23.39 6.19 2.51
N GLN A 155 -23.12 7.35 3.04
CA GLN A 155 -22.70 8.54 2.29
C GLN A 155 -21.31 8.31 1.71
N GLY A 156 -21.03 8.91 0.55
CA GLY A 156 -19.71 8.83 -0.08
C GLY A 156 -19.39 10.10 -0.85
N LEU A 157 -18.14 10.55 -0.71
CA LEU A 157 -17.53 11.59 -1.54
C LEU A 157 -16.18 11.07 -2.02
N MET A 158 -15.96 11.10 -3.34
CA MET A 158 -14.75 10.54 -3.95
C MET A 158 -14.09 11.58 -4.83
N PHE A 159 -12.75 11.61 -4.78
CA PHE A 159 -11.92 12.37 -5.69
C PHE A 159 -11.19 11.42 -6.62
N GLY A 160 -11.13 11.77 -7.89
CA GLY A 160 -10.36 11.02 -8.89
C GLY A 160 -9.37 11.95 -9.58
N PHE A 161 -8.16 11.47 -9.80
CA PHE A 161 -7.12 12.19 -10.54
C PHE A 161 -6.32 11.23 -11.42
N ALA A 162 -6.06 11.64 -12.66
CA ALA A 162 -5.20 10.93 -13.59
C ALA A 162 -4.40 11.95 -14.42
N CYS A 163 -3.16 11.61 -14.74
CA CYS A 163 -2.30 12.42 -15.59
C CYS A 163 -1.39 11.53 -16.45
N ASP A 164 -0.76 12.10 -17.46
CA ASP A 164 0.10 11.44 -18.42
C ASP A 164 1.61 11.71 -18.19
N GLU A 165 1.97 12.26 -17.04
CA GLU A 165 3.37 12.63 -16.77
C GLU A 165 4.32 11.42 -16.72
N THR A 166 3.79 10.22 -16.43
CA THR A 166 4.54 8.97 -16.43
C THR A 166 4.85 8.44 -17.84
N ASP A 167 4.10 8.86 -18.87
CA ASP A 167 4.25 8.34 -20.23
C ASP A 167 5.60 8.71 -20.89
N SER A 168 6.29 9.73 -20.33
CA SER A 168 7.64 10.09 -20.74
C SER A 168 8.69 9.03 -20.38
N TYR A 169 8.38 8.09 -19.49
CA TYR A 169 9.29 7.06 -18.98
C TYR A 169 8.84 5.69 -19.45
N LEU A 170 9.69 5.00 -20.23
CA LEU A 170 9.35 3.73 -20.90
C LEU A 170 8.78 2.67 -19.94
N SER A 171 9.31 2.58 -18.73
CA SER A 171 8.86 1.62 -17.71
C SER A 171 7.55 1.99 -17.04
N LEU A 172 7.02 3.21 -17.27
CA LEU A 172 5.84 3.78 -16.60
C LEU A 172 4.74 4.18 -17.58
N GLN A 173 4.85 3.82 -18.86
CA GLN A 173 3.83 4.15 -19.85
C GLN A 173 2.47 3.56 -19.48
N GLU A 174 1.40 4.31 -19.77
CA GLU A 174 0.00 3.94 -19.52
C GLU A 174 -0.38 3.76 -18.04
N VAL A 175 0.49 4.13 -17.10
CA VAL A 175 0.17 4.06 -15.66
C VAL A 175 -0.87 5.13 -15.27
N LEU A 176 -0.86 6.29 -15.95
CA LEU A 176 -1.81 7.42 -15.76
C LEU A 176 -1.88 7.95 -14.32
N MET A 177 -0.80 7.83 -13.57
CA MET A 177 -0.67 8.29 -12.19
C MET A 177 0.38 9.42 -12.09
N PRO A 178 0.28 10.29 -11.07
CA PRO A 178 1.38 11.21 -10.76
C PRO A 178 2.69 10.48 -10.53
N LEU A 179 3.78 11.01 -11.06
CA LEU A 179 5.08 10.35 -11.06
C LEU A 179 5.60 9.98 -9.65
N PRO A 180 5.50 10.85 -8.61
CA PRO A 180 6.01 10.51 -7.29
C PRO A 180 5.34 9.27 -6.69
N ILE A 181 4.00 9.16 -6.79
CA ILE A 181 3.28 8.00 -6.24
C ILE A 181 3.53 6.75 -7.06
N ALA A 182 3.59 6.84 -8.39
CA ALA A 182 3.89 5.70 -9.25
C ALA A 182 5.27 5.11 -8.92
N LEU A 183 6.28 5.96 -8.72
CA LEU A 183 7.64 5.53 -8.34
C LEU A 183 7.69 4.99 -6.91
N SER A 184 7.00 5.62 -5.96
CA SER A 184 6.95 5.12 -4.58
C SER A 184 6.35 3.72 -4.51
N GLN A 185 5.23 3.48 -5.19
CA GLN A 185 4.60 2.15 -5.24
C GLN A 185 5.51 1.11 -5.89
N ARG A 186 6.21 1.47 -6.97
CA ARG A 186 7.16 0.56 -7.61
C ARG A 186 8.36 0.21 -6.74
N LEU A 187 8.84 1.14 -5.93
CA LEU A 187 9.92 0.87 -4.96
C LEU A 187 9.48 -0.15 -3.91
N THR A 188 8.30 0.02 -3.32
CA THR A 188 7.78 -0.93 -2.32
C THR A 188 7.50 -2.30 -2.93
N LEU A 189 6.96 -2.35 -4.15
CA LEU A 189 6.77 -3.61 -4.89
C LEU A 189 8.11 -4.31 -5.16
N ALA A 190 9.10 -3.58 -5.65
CA ALA A 190 10.42 -4.14 -5.95
C ALA A 190 11.15 -4.66 -4.69
N MET A 191 10.96 -4.00 -3.53
CA MET A 191 11.46 -4.51 -2.25
C MET A 191 10.77 -5.83 -1.87
N THR A 192 9.45 -5.88 -1.95
CA THR A 192 8.66 -7.09 -1.69
C THR A 192 9.10 -8.26 -2.58
N GLU A 193 9.19 -8.02 -3.89
CA GLU A 193 9.64 -9.03 -4.86
C GLU A 193 11.10 -9.44 -4.61
N GLY A 194 11.97 -8.49 -4.27
CA GLY A 194 13.36 -8.74 -3.93
C GLY A 194 13.54 -9.62 -2.71
N ILE A 195 12.70 -9.45 -1.69
CA ILE A 195 12.67 -10.28 -0.49
C ILE A 195 12.14 -11.69 -0.85
N LYS A 196 10.99 -11.78 -1.50
CA LYS A 196 10.34 -13.06 -1.86
C LYS A 196 11.17 -13.90 -2.84
N SER A 197 11.89 -13.27 -3.75
CA SER A 197 12.78 -13.96 -4.70
C SER A 197 14.14 -14.36 -4.11
N GLY A 198 14.48 -13.86 -2.91
CA GLY A 198 15.78 -14.07 -2.29
C GLY A 198 16.89 -13.16 -2.83
N LEU A 199 16.57 -12.13 -3.63
CA LEU A 199 17.52 -11.09 -4.06
C LEU A 199 18.02 -10.26 -2.87
N ILE A 200 17.13 -10.05 -1.88
CA ILE A 200 17.41 -9.36 -0.61
C ILE A 200 17.14 -10.36 0.52
N GLN A 201 18.07 -11.28 0.76
CA GLN A 201 17.91 -12.37 1.74
C GLN A 201 17.80 -11.90 3.18
N TRP A 202 18.40 -10.75 3.48
CA TRP A 202 18.41 -10.14 4.79
C TRP A 202 17.19 -9.22 5.04
N GLY A 203 16.41 -8.91 4.00
CA GLY A 203 15.21 -8.07 4.12
C GLY A 203 14.08 -8.78 4.86
N ARG A 204 13.23 -7.99 5.50
CA ARG A 204 12.01 -8.38 6.20
C ARG A 204 10.80 -7.65 5.59
N PRO A 205 9.55 -8.13 5.84
CA PRO A 205 8.38 -7.68 5.09
C PRO A 205 8.06 -6.19 5.20
N ASP A 206 8.33 -5.58 6.36
CA ASP A 206 7.95 -4.18 6.60
C ASP A 206 8.88 -3.22 5.86
N SER A 207 8.31 -2.42 4.98
CA SER A 207 9.07 -1.39 4.27
C SER A 207 8.18 -0.23 3.81
N LYS A 208 8.83 0.93 3.64
CA LYS A 208 8.24 2.18 3.14
C LYS A 208 9.14 2.80 2.09
N SER A 209 8.55 3.60 1.21
CA SER A 209 9.28 4.45 0.29
C SER A 209 8.64 5.83 0.21
N GLN A 210 9.45 6.84 -0.08
CA GLN A 210 8.99 8.18 -0.44
C GLN A 210 9.83 8.66 -1.61
N VAL A 211 9.17 9.28 -2.60
CA VAL A 211 9.82 9.92 -3.73
C VAL A 211 9.39 11.36 -3.80
N THR A 212 10.38 12.26 -3.85
CA THR A 212 10.19 13.70 -4.04
C THR A 212 10.67 14.08 -5.42
N ILE A 213 9.80 14.65 -6.24
CA ILE A 213 10.09 15.11 -7.60
C ILE A 213 10.16 16.64 -7.63
N GLU A 214 11.21 17.17 -8.25
CA GLU A 214 11.29 18.57 -8.64
C GLU A 214 10.61 18.74 -9.99
N TYR A 215 9.72 19.74 -10.07
CA TYR A 215 8.99 20.14 -11.28
C TYR A 215 9.53 21.45 -11.82
N GLY A 216 9.67 21.54 -13.13
CA GLY A 216 10.03 22.77 -13.80
C GLY A 216 8.91 23.82 -13.77
N SER A 217 9.21 25.03 -14.21
CA SER A 217 8.23 26.11 -14.34
C SER A 217 7.11 25.83 -15.35
N ASP A 218 7.30 24.83 -16.21
CA ASP A 218 6.33 24.29 -17.15
C ASP A 218 5.41 23.22 -16.54
N GLY A 219 5.59 22.91 -15.26
CA GLY A 219 4.84 21.90 -14.53
C GLY A 219 5.25 20.45 -14.84
N LYS A 220 6.35 20.23 -15.60
CA LYS A 220 6.84 18.88 -15.92
C LYS A 220 7.85 18.38 -14.91
N PRO A 221 7.86 17.06 -14.66
CA PRO A 221 8.91 16.43 -13.85
C PRO A 221 10.29 16.73 -14.44
N LYS A 222 11.25 17.10 -13.58
CA LYS A 222 12.61 17.47 -13.97
C LYS A 222 13.64 16.48 -13.44
N ARG A 223 13.57 16.16 -12.15
CA ARG A 223 14.48 15.24 -11.46
C ARG A 223 13.87 14.70 -10.17
N ALA A 224 14.38 13.59 -9.71
CA ALA A 224 14.15 13.14 -8.35
C ALA A 224 15.05 13.94 -7.39
N ASP A 225 14.44 14.71 -6.49
CA ASP A 225 15.17 15.47 -5.49
C ASP A 225 15.63 14.59 -4.33
N THR A 226 14.69 13.79 -3.80
CA THR A 226 14.97 12.90 -2.67
C THR A 226 14.20 11.60 -2.83
N ILE A 227 14.89 10.49 -2.58
CA ILE A 227 14.34 9.15 -2.52
C ILE A 227 14.62 8.61 -1.13
N VAL A 228 13.58 8.26 -0.38
CA VAL A 228 13.70 7.66 0.96
C VAL A 228 13.18 6.23 0.88
N VAL A 229 13.95 5.30 1.44
CA VAL A 229 13.59 3.90 1.60
C VAL A 229 13.83 3.50 3.06
N ALA A 230 12.80 2.94 3.69
CA ALA A 230 12.93 2.26 4.96
C ALA A 230 12.59 0.79 4.75
N ILE A 231 13.48 -0.12 5.14
CA ILE A 231 13.30 -1.56 5.00
C ILE A 231 13.73 -2.26 6.28
N GLN A 232 12.82 -3.05 6.84
CA GLN A 232 13.14 -3.92 7.97
C GLN A 232 14.13 -5.00 7.53
N HIS A 233 15.08 -5.33 8.41
CA HIS A 233 16.15 -6.28 8.09
C HIS A 233 16.47 -7.22 9.27
N LEU A 234 17.14 -8.30 8.96
CA LEU A 234 17.75 -9.19 9.95
C LEU A 234 18.72 -8.42 10.86
N ASP A 235 18.87 -8.87 12.09
CA ASP A 235 20.02 -8.48 12.90
C ASP A 235 21.27 -9.16 12.35
N MET A 236 22.10 -8.39 11.67
CA MET A 236 23.31 -8.85 10.99
C MET A 236 24.58 -8.29 11.65
N LEU A 237 24.46 -7.63 12.80
CA LEU A 237 25.58 -6.90 13.41
C LEU A 237 26.80 -7.78 13.65
N ASP A 238 26.59 -9.05 14.00
CA ASP A 238 27.70 -10.02 14.19
C ASP A 238 28.53 -10.29 12.92
N SER A 239 28.02 -9.90 11.76
CA SER A 239 28.69 -10.05 10.45
C SER A 239 29.46 -8.78 10.04
N PHE A 240 29.40 -7.71 10.82
CA PHE A 240 30.02 -6.42 10.55
C PHE A 240 30.84 -5.93 11.76
N GLU A 241 31.80 -5.04 11.53
CA GLU A 241 32.60 -4.50 12.62
C GLU A 241 31.79 -3.57 13.55
N ASN A 242 30.76 -2.91 13.01
CA ASN A 242 29.91 -1.98 13.74
C ASN A 242 28.62 -1.67 12.96
N GLU A 243 27.67 -0.98 13.61
CA GLU A 243 26.38 -0.57 13.02
C GLU A 243 26.52 0.30 11.76
N HIS A 244 27.58 1.08 11.65
CA HIS A 244 27.81 1.92 10.48
C HIS A 244 28.13 1.09 9.23
N GLU A 245 28.92 0.03 9.38
CA GLU A 245 29.22 -0.88 8.27
C GLU A 245 28.01 -1.71 7.85
N GLU A 246 27.21 -2.20 8.81
CA GLU A 246 25.92 -2.84 8.52
C GLU A 246 25.02 -1.87 7.74
N HIS A 247 24.92 -0.63 8.17
CA HIS A 247 24.12 0.40 7.50
C HIS A 247 24.61 0.69 6.07
N ASN A 248 25.92 0.88 5.88
CA ASN A 248 26.52 1.13 4.56
C ASN A 248 26.27 -0.05 3.59
N PHE A 249 26.32 -1.28 4.10
CA PHE A 249 25.97 -2.47 3.30
C PHE A 249 24.51 -2.41 2.86
N ILE A 250 23.57 -2.17 3.78
CA ILE A 250 22.13 -2.08 3.48
C ILE A 250 21.85 -0.97 2.46
N GLU A 251 22.41 0.22 2.67
CA GLU A 251 22.27 1.37 1.78
C GLU A 251 22.78 1.05 0.37
N SER A 252 23.97 0.45 0.27
CA SER A 252 24.58 0.07 -1.02
C SER A 252 23.74 -0.98 -1.76
N GLU A 253 23.27 -2.00 -1.06
CA GLU A 253 22.46 -3.07 -1.63
C GLU A 253 21.11 -2.54 -2.16
N ILE A 254 20.39 -1.78 -1.35
CA ILE A 254 19.10 -1.19 -1.74
C ILE A 254 19.27 -0.20 -2.89
N THR A 255 20.27 0.68 -2.81
CA THR A 255 20.53 1.64 -3.88
C THR A 255 20.80 0.93 -5.20
N LYS A 256 21.65 -0.09 -5.22
CA LYS A 256 22.04 -0.79 -6.44
C LYS A 256 20.96 -1.72 -6.96
N LYS A 257 20.33 -2.51 -6.07
CA LYS A 257 19.41 -3.58 -6.47
C LYS A 257 17.97 -3.09 -6.66
N ILE A 258 17.57 -2.03 -5.97
CA ILE A 258 16.20 -1.53 -5.99
C ILE A 258 16.12 -0.14 -6.63
N VAL A 259 16.74 0.88 -6.03
CA VAL A 259 16.54 2.27 -6.46
C VAL A 259 16.95 2.47 -7.92
N HIS A 260 18.14 2.05 -8.31
CA HIS A 260 18.64 2.24 -9.67
C HIS A 260 17.93 1.39 -10.73
N ASN A 261 17.22 0.34 -10.32
CA ASN A 261 16.42 -0.49 -11.24
C ASN A 261 14.97 0.01 -11.40
N VAL A 262 14.47 0.78 -10.43
CA VAL A 262 13.09 1.28 -10.41
C VAL A 262 12.99 2.72 -10.91
N ILE A 263 13.89 3.58 -10.45
CA ILE A 263 13.86 5.01 -10.81
C ILE A 263 14.50 5.20 -12.20
N PRO A 264 13.81 5.83 -13.14
CA PRO A 264 14.38 6.16 -14.45
C PRO A 264 15.69 6.94 -14.31
N HIS A 265 16.72 6.53 -15.05
CA HIS A 265 18.07 7.12 -14.96
C HIS A 265 18.08 8.62 -15.26
N GLU A 266 17.22 9.09 -16.14
CA GLU A 266 17.06 10.50 -16.50
C GLU A 266 16.53 11.37 -15.36
N LEU A 267 15.99 10.76 -14.32
CA LEU A 267 15.52 11.47 -13.13
C LEU A 267 16.60 11.56 -12.03
N ILE A 268 17.67 10.80 -12.13
CA ILE A 268 18.76 10.77 -11.13
C ILE A 268 19.91 11.63 -11.61
N ASP A 269 20.34 12.58 -10.80
CA ASP A 269 21.51 13.39 -11.03
C ASP A 269 22.44 13.43 -9.78
N GLU A 270 23.52 14.19 -9.87
CA GLU A 270 24.52 14.35 -8.77
C GLU A 270 23.95 15.00 -7.51
N ASN A 271 22.81 15.68 -7.60
CA ASN A 271 22.14 16.34 -6.49
C ASN A 271 20.99 15.48 -5.92
N THR A 272 20.68 14.34 -6.52
CA THR A 272 19.64 13.41 -6.02
C THR A 272 20.10 12.78 -4.71
N ARG A 273 19.31 12.96 -3.66
CA ARG A 273 19.58 12.35 -2.36
C ARG A 273 18.87 11.01 -2.25
N ILE A 274 19.63 9.95 -1.96
CA ILE A 274 19.10 8.63 -1.65
C ILE A 274 19.36 8.37 -0.17
N LEU A 275 18.29 8.10 0.59
CA LEU A 275 18.33 7.87 2.02
C LEU A 275 17.72 6.51 2.33
N VAL A 276 18.53 5.57 2.78
CA VAL A 276 18.08 4.23 3.15
C VAL A 276 18.21 4.07 4.66
N ASN A 277 17.12 3.68 5.34
CA ASN A 277 17.09 3.52 6.81
C ASN A 277 17.74 4.70 7.54
N GLY A 278 17.35 5.93 7.17
CA GLY A 278 18.02 7.16 7.64
C GLY A 278 17.99 7.41 9.15
N THR A 279 17.19 6.65 9.91
CA THR A 279 17.14 6.69 11.38
C THR A 279 18.07 5.67 12.04
N GLY A 280 18.75 4.84 11.26
CA GLY A 280 19.61 3.76 11.73
C GLY A 280 19.01 2.37 11.53
N ARG A 281 19.37 1.43 12.41
CA ARG A 281 18.95 0.03 12.33
C ARG A 281 17.43 -0.12 12.40
N PHE A 282 16.87 -0.98 11.54
CA PHE A 282 15.44 -1.28 11.50
C PHE A 282 15.22 -2.80 11.60
N VAL A 283 15.62 -3.39 12.71
CA VAL A 283 15.49 -4.84 12.99
C VAL A 283 14.09 -5.16 13.50
N LYS A 284 13.60 -4.40 14.48
CA LYS A 284 12.25 -4.58 15.03
C LYS A 284 11.26 -3.74 14.25
N GLY A 285 10.47 -4.38 13.40
CA GLY A 285 9.46 -3.77 12.54
C GLY A 285 8.11 -4.47 12.61
N GLY A 286 7.28 -4.23 11.62
CA GLY A 286 5.97 -4.83 11.47
C GLY A 286 5.03 -4.54 12.64
N PRO A 287 4.06 -5.42 12.92
CA PRO A 287 3.08 -5.24 14.01
C PRO A 287 3.70 -5.06 15.39
N TYR A 288 4.95 -5.53 15.61
CA TYR A 288 5.65 -5.28 16.86
C TYR A 288 5.93 -3.79 17.07
N ALA A 289 6.49 -3.13 16.07
CA ALA A 289 6.89 -1.73 16.15
C ALA A 289 5.68 -0.79 16.09
N ASP A 290 4.73 -1.07 15.23
CA ASP A 290 3.58 -0.20 14.96
C ASP A 290 2.27 -1.00 14.94
N ALA A 291 1.17 -0.37 15.33
CA ALA A 291 -0.15 -0.96 15.19
C ALA A 291 -0.68 -0.71 13.79
N GLY A 292 -1.22 -1.75 13.16
CA GLY A 292 -1.90 -1.62 11.87
C GLY A 292 -3.40 -1.55 12.02
N LEU A 293 -4.03 -0.85 11.10
CA LEU A 293 -5.47 -0.72 10.99
C LEU A 293 -5.87 -0.63 9.51
N THR A 294 -7.00 -1.26 9.13
CA THR A 294 -7.63 -1.03 7.82
C THR A 294 -7.99 0.44 7.64
N GLY A 295 -7.76 0.96 6.42
CA GLY A 295 -7.92 2.37 6.09
C GLY A 295 -9.05 2.66 5.12
#